data_5b502af39e8cea4f05a05fd7539dd73c
#
_entry.id   5b502af39e8cea4f05a05fd7539dd73c
#
_cell.length_a   1.000
_cell.length_b   1.000
_cell.length_c   1.000
_cell.angle_alpha   90.00
_cell.angle_beta   90.00
_cell.angle_gamma   90.00
#
_symmetry.space_group_name_H-M   'P 1'
#
loop_
_entity.id
_entity.type
_entity.pdbx_description
1 polymer ?
#
loop_
_entity_poly.entity_id
_entity_poly.type
_entity_poly.pdbx_seq_one_letter_code
_entity_poly.pdbx_strand_id
1 'polypeptide(L)'
;MTMTDPIADMLTRVRNANMVRHEKLELITGQKPLVTKAKKSVATFRLREGMPIGAKVTLRGERMYEFLDKLIAVSLPRVRDFQGVSKTAFDGRGNYTLGVKEQLIFPEIDYDKVSKVRGMDIVIVTTANTDEEARELLSNFGMPFRK
;
A
#
# COMPACT_ATOMS: atom_id res chain seq x y z
N MET A 1 -28.09 6.11 -15.10
CA MET A 1 -28.93 6.12 -13.90
C MET A 1 -28.91 7.52 -13.27
N THR A 2 -30.06 8.13 -13.20
CA THR A 2 -30.17 9.47 -12.58
C THR A 2 -30.15 9.34 -11.07
N MET A 3 -29.15 9.92 -10.44
CA MET A 3 -29.06 9.97 -8.99
C MET A 3 -29.89 11.13 -8.47
N THR A 4 -30.91 10.82 -7.68
CA THR A 4 -31.82 11.82 -7.09
C THR A 4 -31.33 12.35 -5.75
N ASP A 5 -30.35 11.67 -5.13
CA ASP A 5 -29.78 12.05 -3.83
C ASP A 5 -28.25 12.17 -3.94
N PRO A 6 -27.70 13.41 -3.92
CA PRO A 6 -26.24 13.61 -4.03
C PRO A 6 -25.45 12.99 -2.89
N ILE A 7 -26.02 12.89 -1.69
CA ILE A 7 -25.35 12.30 -0.53
C ILE A 7 -25.27 10.79 -0.72
N ALA A 8 -26.34 10.14 -1.16
CA ALA A 8 -26.35 8.71 -1.43
C ALA A 8 -25.38 8.36 -2.56
N ASP A 9 -25.32 9.18 -3.61
CA ASP A 9 -24.38 9.00 -4.71
C ASP A 9 -22.91 9.06 -4.23
N MET A 10 -22.58 10.06 -3.42
CA MET A 10 -21.24 10.21 -2.85
C MET A 10 -20.87 9.00 -1.99
N LEU A 11 -21.77 8.54 -1.13
CA LEU A 11 -21.53 7.36 -0.28
C LEU A 11 -21.32 6.11 -1.12
N THR A 12 -22.09 5.92 -2.17
CA THR A 12 -21.95 4.80 -3.09
C THR A 12 -20.59 4.82 -3.81
N ARG A 13 -20.16 5.99 -4.28
CA ARG A 13 -18.85 6.15 -4.94
C ARG A 13 -17.71 5.84 -4.00
N VAL A 14 -17.76 6.31 -2.76
CA VAL A 14 -16.74 6.01 -1.74
C VAL A 14 -16.70 4.51 -1.43
N ARG A 15 -17.87 3.89 -1.26
CA ARG A 15 -17.98 2.44 -1.03
C ARG A 15 -17.36 1.65 -2.18
N ASN A 16 -17.70 1.97 -3.42
CA ASN A 16 -17.18 1.30 -4.60
C ASN A 16 -15.65 1.46 -4.73
N ALA A 17 -15.15 2.67 -4.46
CA ALA A 17 -13.72 2.93 -4.48
C ALA A 17 -12.97 2.08 -3.44
N ASN A 18 -13.54 1.92 -2.25
CA ASN A 18 -12.95 1.11 -1.19
C ASN A 18 -13.00 -0.39 -1.49
N MET A 19 -14.07 -0.87 -2.11
CA MET A 19 -14.15 -2.26 -2.56
C MET A 19 -13.06 -2.58 -3.58
N VAL A 20 -12.83 -1.69 -4.54
CA VAL A 20 -11.77 -1.85 -5.54
C VAL A 20 -10.39 -1.89 -4.88
N ARG A 21 -10.13 -1.02 -3.89
CA ARG A 21 -8.88 -1.05 -3.13
C ARG A 21 -8.68 -2.37 -2.39
N HIS A 22 -9.75 -2.85 -1.77
CA HIS A 22 -9.76 -4.10 -1.03
C HIS A 22 -9.39 -5.28 -1.93
N GLU A 23 -10.05 -5.42 -3.08
CA GLU A 23 -9.79 -6.46 -4.06
C GLU A 23 -8.35 -6.43 -4.56
N LYS A 24 -7.83 -5.25 -4.87
CA LYS A 24 -6.46 -5.10 -5.34
C LYS A 24 -5.42 -5.51 -4.31
N LEU A 25 -5.62 -5.12 -3.04
CA LEU A 25 -4.74 -5.55 -1.96
C LEU A 25 -4.79 -7.06 -1.77
N GLU A 26 -5.96 -7.66 -1.85
CA GLU A 26 -6.10 -9.11 -1.75
C GLU A 26 -5.37 -9.83 -2.89
N LEU A 27 -5.47 -9.32 -4.12
CA LEU A 27 -4.74 -9.87 -5.26
C LEU A 27 -3.22 -9.77 -5.08
N ILE A 28 -2.73 -8.64 -4.60
CA ILE A 28 -1.30 -8.42 -4.42
C ILE A 28 -0.73 -9.26 -3.29
N THR A 29 -1.43 -9.34 -2.18
CA THR A 29 -0.91 -9.94 -0.94
C THR A 29 -1.37 -11.38 -0.70
N GLY A 30 -2.42 -11.82 -1.37
CA GLY A 30 -3.01 -13.14 -1.13
C GLY A 30 -3.76 -13.26 0.20
N GLN A 31 -3.96 -12.17 0.90
CA GLN A 31 -4.64 -12.13 2.20
C GLN A 31 -5.73 -11.07 2.19
N LYS A 32 -6.85 -11.37 2.83
CA LYS A 32 -7.97 -10.45 2.92
C LYS A 32 -7.60 -9.22 3.76
N PRO A 33 -7.66 -8.00 3.19
CA PRO A 33 -7.32 -6.79 3.91
C PRO A 33 -8.45 -6.33 4.85
N LEU A 34 -8.08 -5.49 5.82
CA LEU A 34 -9.00 -4.82 6.71
C LEU A 34 -9.38 -3.46 6.13
N VAL A 35 -10.68 -3.17 6.08
CA VAL A 35 -11.18 -1.86 5.68
C VAL A 35 -11.04 -0.89 6.85
N THR A 36 -10.36 0.23 6.62
CA THR A 36 -10.20 1.28 7.63
C THR A 36 -11.31 2.30 7.52
N LYS A 37 -11.79 2.76 8.68
CA LYS A 37 -12.92 3.69 8.78
C LYS A 37 -12.48 5.03 9.36
N ALA A 38 -13.19 6.10 9.01
CA ALA A 38 -12.93 7.43 9.53
C ALA A 38 -13.21 7.49 11.03
N LYS A 39 -12.27 8.06 11.79
CA LYS A 39 -12.42 8.24 13.24
C LYS A 39 -13.21 9.49 13.59
N LYS A 40 -13.15 10.50 12.73
CA LYS A 40 -13.81 11.80 12.94
C LYS A 40 -14.50 12.25 11.67
N SER A 41 -15.58 13.02 11.86
CA SER A 41 -16.26 13.69 10.75
C SER A 41 -15.49 14.95 10.38
N VAL A 42 -15.11 15.10 9.11
CA VAL A 42 -14.41 16.28 8.59
C VAL A 42 -15.17 16.80 7.37
N ALA A 43 -15.85 17.93 7.51
CA ALA A 43 -16.69 18.49 6.46
C ALA A 43 -15.87 18.89 5.22
N THR A 44 -14.67 19.42 5.39
CA THR A 44 -13.77 19.82 4.29
C THR A 44 -13.44 18.64 3.38
N PHE A 45 -13.23 17.45 3.96
CA PHE A 45 -12.95 16.22 3.22
C PHE A 45 -14.22 15.41 2.93
N ARG A 46 -15.39 15.91 3.27
CA ARG A 46 -16.67 15.22 3.12
C ARG A 46 -16.70 13.85 3.78
N LEU A 47 -16.08 13.75 4.96
CA LEU A 47 -15.99 12.52 5.73
C LEU A 47 -16.98 12.55 6.91
N ARG A 48 -17.60 11.39 7.17
CA ARG A 48 -18.38 11.13 8.37
C ARG A 48 -17.72 10.03 9.17
N GLU A 49 -17.86 10.09 10.49
CA GLU A 49 -17.39 9.03 11.37
C GLU A 49 -17.95 7.67 10.96
N GLY A 50 -17.08 6.67 10.89
CA GLY A 50 -17.46 5.32 10.48
C GLY A 50 -17.45 5.06 8.97
N MET A 51 -17.20 6.08 8.13
CA MET A 51 -17.09 5.88 6.69
C MET A 51 -15.81 5.08 6.34
N PRO A 52 -15.89 4.09 5.42
CA PRO A 52 -14.70 3.42 4.94
C PRO A 52 -13.84 4.37 4.10
N ILE A 53 -12.57 4.53 4.46
CA ILE A 53 -11.65 5.47 3.81
C ILE A 53 -10.42 4.81 3.19
N GLY A 54 -10.12 3.57 3.55
CA GLY A 54 -8.95 2.90 3.04
C GLY A 54 -8.96 1.42 3.35
N ALA A 55 -7.84 0.77 3.06
CA ALA A 55 -7.64 -0.63 3.35
C ALA A 55 -6.20 -0.87 3.78
N LYS A 56 -5.99 -1.81 4.69
CA LYS A 56 -4.66 -2.23 5.11
C LYS A 56 -4.62 -3.73 5.31
N VAL A 57 -3.43 -4.30 5.21
CA VAL A 57 -3.18 -5.71 5.46
C VAL A 57 -1.86 -5.86 6.20
N THR A 58 -1.82 -6.77 7.17
CA THR A 58 -0.58 -7.12 7.87
C THR A 58 -0.18 -8.53 7.44
N LEU A 59 1.01 -8.67 6.89
CA LEU A 59 1.56 -9.94 6.42
C LEU A 59 2.60 -10.45 7.41
N ARG A 60 2.56 -11.76 7.70
CA ARG A 60 3.50 -12.42 8.61
C ARG A 60 3.85 -13.81 8.06
N GLY A 61 5.00 -14.32 8.47
CA GLY A 61 5.45 -15.66 8.09
C GLY A 61 5.74 -15.79 6.60
N GLU A 62 5.35 -16.89 5.99
CA GLU A 62 5.63 -17.18 4.59
C GLU A 62 5.08 -16.12 3.63
N ARG A 63 3.87 -15.64 3.87
CA ARG A 63 3.24 -14.62 3.01
C ARG A 63 4.02 -13.32 3.03
N MET A 64 4.58 -12.95 4.17
CA MET A 64 5.43 -11.77 4.30
C MET A 64 6.68 -11.89 3.44
N TYR A 65 7.37 -13.03 3.51
CA TYR A 65 8.58 -13.26 2.72
C TYR A 65 8.29 -13.37 1.23
N GLU A 66 7.22 -14.04 0.85
CA GLU A 66 6.79 -14.13 -0.55
C GLU A 66 6.49 -12.75 -1.13
N PHE A 67 5.78 -11.93 -0.38
CA PHE A 67 5.48 -10.55 -0.78
C PHE A 67 6.73 -9.71 -0.92
N LEU A 68 7.65 -9.79 0.06
CA LEU A 68 8.90 -9.05 0.03
C LEU A 68 9.78 -9.45 -1.17
N ASP A 69 9.90 -10.74 -1.42
CA ASP A 69 10.64 -11.25 -2.57
C ASP A 69 10.05 -10.75 -3.89
N LYS A 70 8.75 -10.84 -4.05
CA LYS A 70 8.05 -10.34 -5.23
C LYS A 70 8.22 -8.83 -5.38
N LEU A 71 8.14 -8.07 -4.30
CA LEU A 71 8.33 -6.63 -4.31
C LEU A 71 9.74 -6.27 -4.81
N ILE A 72 10.75 -6.90 -4.28
CA ILE A 72 12.15 -6.63 -4.64
C ILE A 72 12.48 -7.10 -6.04
N ALA A 73 12.11 -8.33 -6.38
CA ALA A 73 12.53 -8.97 -7.63
C ALA A 73 11.71 -8.54 -8.85
N VAL A 74 10.43 -8.29 -8.69
CA VAL A 74 9.51 -8.06 -9.81
C VAL A 74 8.95 -6.65 -9.82
N SER A 75 8.42 -6.18 -8.71
CA SER A 75 7.65 -4.93 -8.66
C SER A 75 8.51 -3.68 -8.70
N LEU A 76 9.54 -3.59 -7.88
CA LEU A 76 10.41 -2.40 -7.84
C LEU A 76 11.12 -2.12 -9.17
N PRO A 77 11.64 -3.12 -9.92
CA PRO A 77 12.22 -2.86 -11.23
C PRO A 77 11.24 -2.32 -12.26
N ARG A 78 9.94 -2.48 -12.04
CA ARG A 78 8.88 -1.98 -12.94
C ARG A 78 8.48 -0.54 -12.66
N VAL A 79 9.01 0.07 -11.60
CA VAL A 79 8.76 1.48 -11.29
C VAL A 79 9.37 2.36 -12.37
N ARG A 80 8.59 3.31 -12.88
CA ARG A 80 9.07 4.25 -13.91
C ARG A 80 10.20 5.11 -13.34
N ASP A 81 11.30 5.23 -14.11
CA ASP A 81 12.49 6.01 -13.74
C ASP A 81 13.07 5.60 -12.36
N PHE A 82 13.11 4.29 -12.12
CA PHE A 82 13.56 3.76 -10.85
C PHE A 82 15.05 3.99 -10.63
N GLN A 83 15.39 4.73 -9.58
CA GLN A 83 16.77 5.07 -9.19
C GLN A 83 17.20 4.44 -7.88
N GLY A 84 16.39 3.56 -7.34
CA GLY A 84 16.59 2.96 -6.02
C GLY A 84 15.62 3.49 -4.98
N VAL A 85 15.53 2.80 -3.86
CA VAL A 85 14.69 3.22 -2.74
C VAL A 85 15.51 4.05 -1.75
N SER A 86 14.86 4.89 -0.97
CA SER A 86 15.52 5.73 0.03
C SER A 86 16.26 4.88 1.06
N LYS A 87 17.49 5.25 1.40
CA LYS A 87 18.26 4.62 2.47
C LYS A 87 18.09 5.29 3.84
N THR A 88 17.26 6.34 3.91
CA THR A 88 17.04 7.12 5.13
C THR A 88 15.59 7.03 5.65
N ALA A 89 14.74 6.23 5.02
CA ALA A 89 13.32 6.11 5.38
C ALA A 89 13.09 5.16 6.58
N PHE A 90 13.96 5.22 7.58
CA PHE A 90 13.85 4.45 8.82
C PHE A 90 13.32 5.33 9.94
N ASP A 91 12.65 4.72 10.91
CA ASP A 91 12.00 5.43 12.03
C ASP A 91 12.90 5.64 13.26
N GLY A 92 14.16 5.22 13.21
CA GLY A 92 15.07 5.22 14.35
C GLY A 92 15.07 3.93 15.16
N ARG A 93 14.16 3.00 14.86
CA ARG A 93 14.01 1.73 15.59
C ARG A 93 14.16 0.51 14.68
N GLY A 94 14.70 0.70 13.49
CA GLY A 94 14.90 -0.38 12.55
C GLY A 94 13.70 -0.73 11.68
N ASN A 95 12.67 0.10 11.64
CA ASN A 95 11.52 -0.08 10.75
C ASN A 95 11.68 0.78 9.51
N TYR A 96 11.32 0.24 8.36
CA TYR A 96 11.47 0.91 7.07
C TYR A 96 10.10 1.17 6.44
N THR A 97 9.93 2.37 5.87
CA THR A 97 8.71 2.74 5.15
C THR A 97 9.02 3.06 3.70
N LEU A 98 8.31 2.38 2.79
CA LEU A 98 8.42 2.59 1.35
C LEU A 98 7.08 3.08 0.81
N GLY A 99 7.10 4.23 0.14
CA GLY A 99 5.93 4.74 -0.58
C GLY A 99 5.94 4.29 -2.03
N VAL A 100 4.87 3.66 -2.48
CA VAL A 100 4.65 3.26 -3.87
C VAL A 100 3.59 4.17 -4.46
N LYS A 101 3.93 4.88 -5.54
CA LYS A 101 3.01 5.84 -6.17
C LYS A 101 1.96 5.19 -7.05
N GLU A 102 2.27 4.04 -7.64
CA GLU A 102 1.41 3.36 -8.61
C GLU A 102 1.28 1.87 -8.27
N GLN A 103 0.03 1.39 -8.14
CA GLN A 103 -0.21 -0.05 -7.95
C GLN A 103 0.11 -0.89 -9.20
N LEU A 104 0.32 -0.24 -10.32
CA LEU A 104 0.58 -0.90 -11.61
C LEU A 104 1.92 -1.64 -11.66
N ILE A 105 2.80 -1.41 -10.69
CA ILE A 105 4.08 -2.14 -10.59
C ILE A 105 3.90 -3.62 -10.23
N PHE A 106 2.75 -3.97 -9.65
CA PHE A 106 2.45 -5.36 -9.30
C PHE A 106 1.87 -6.10 -10.51
N PRO A 107 2.44 -7.26 -10.90
CA PRO A 107 1.98 -7.98 -12.09
C PRO A 107 0.56 -8.54 -11.96
N GLU A 108 0.06 -8.70 -10.74
CA GLU A 108 -1.31 -9.16 -10.48
C GLU A 108 -2.38 -8.12 -10.85
N ILE A 109 -1.98 -6.86 -10.97
CA ILE A 109 -2.90 -5.77 -11.33
C ILE A 109 -2.96 -5.66 -12.85
N ASP A 110 -4.17 -5.83 -13.37
CA ASP A 110 -4.44 -5.68 -14.80
C ASP A 110 -4.57 -4.19 -15.13
N TYR A 111 -3.70 -3.70 -16.01
CA TYR A 111 -3.69 -2.31 -16.45
C TYR A 111 -5.04 -1.85 -17.03
N ASP A 112 -5.68 -2.71 -17.81
CA ASP A 112 -6.94 -2.39 -18.48
C ASP A 112 -8.11 -2.25 -17.49
N LYS A 113 -8.00 -2.85 -16.31
CA LYS A 113 -9.04 -2.81 -15.27
C LYS A 113 -8.82 -1.69 -14.25
N VAL A 114 -7.76 -0.90 -14.39
CA VAL A 114 -7.44 0.18 -13.46
C VAL A 114 -8.21 1.43 -13.85
N SER A 115 -9.16 1.84 -13.00
CA SER A 115 -9.92 3.07 -13.20
C SER A 115 -9.17 4.31 -12.70
N LYS A 116 -8.31 4.14 -11.69
CA LYS A 116 -7.54 5.23 -11.12
C LYS A 116 -6.21 4.69 -10.56
N VAL A 117 -5.12 5.38 -10.89
CA VAL A 117 -3.80 5.10 -10.31
C VAL A 117 -3.81 5.50 -8.84
N ARG A 118 -3.39 4.56 -7.97
CA ARG A 118 -3.34 4.76 -6.52
C ARG A 118 -2.03 4.28 -5.97
N GLY A 119 -1.55 4.98 -4.95
CA GLY A 119 -0.36 4.59 -4.22
C GLY A 119 -0.67 3.76 -3.00
N MET A 120 0.38 3.30 -2.35
CA MET A 120 0.31 2.61 -1.08
C MET A 120 1.60 2.82 -0.29
N ASP A 121 1.51 2.68 1.02
CA ASP A 121 2.67 2.66 1.90
C ASP A 121 2.94 1.23 2.34
N ILE A 122 4.18 0.81 2.22
CA ILE A 122 4.64 -0.51 2.65
C ILE A 122 5.60 -0.30 3.81
N VAL A 123 5.20 -0.75 5.00
CA VAL A 123 6.01 -0.64 6.21
C VAL A 123 6.62 -2.01 6.51
N ILE A 124 7.94 -2.07 6.59
CA ILE A 124 8.68 -3.28 6.91
C ILE A 124 9.16 -3.16 8.36
N VAL A 125 8.55 -3.96 9.24
CA VAL A 125 8.89 -4.00 10.65
C VAL A 125 9.93 -5.08 10.89
N THR A 126 11.04 -4.72 11.54
CA THR A 126 12.13 -5.64 11.82
C THR A 126 12.41 -5.73 13.32
N THR A 127 13.17 -6.73 13.73
CA THR A 127 13.66 -6.88 15.11
C THR A 127 15.01 -6.22 15.33
N ALA A 128 15.55 -5.52 14.33
CA ALA A 128 16.80 -4.79 14.45
C ALA A 128 16.72 -3.69 15.52
N ASN A 129 17.78 -3.51 16.26
CA ASN A 129 17.84 -2.50 17.33
C ASN A 129 18.14 -1.10 16.78
N THR A 130 18.84 -1.03 15.65
CA THR A 130 19.25 0.25 15.03
C THR A 130 18.85 0.26 13.56
N ASP A 131 18.83 1.45 12.97
CA ASP A 131 18.54 1.63 11.54
C ASP A 131 19.63 1.04 10.65
N GLU A 132 20.88 1.06 11.10
CA GLU A 132 22.01 0.48 10.35
C GLU A 132 21.87 -1.03 10.24
N GLU A 133 21.51 -1.70 11.32
CA GLU A 133 21.24 -3.14 11.30
C GLU A 133 20.08 -3.49 10.35
N ALA A 134 19.01 -2.71 10.39
CA ALA A 134 17.86 -2.92 9.52
C ALA A 134 18.21 -2.67 8.06
N ARG A 135 19.01 -1.66 7.77
CA ARG A 135 19.47 -1.35 6.42
C ARG A 135 20.29 -2.50 5.86
N GLU A 136 21.19 -3.05 6.65
CA GLU A 136 22.01 -4.19 6.24
C GLU A 136 21.17 -5.45 6.03
N LEU A 137 20.18 -5.70 6.90
CA LEU A 137 19.25 -6.81 6.74
C LEU A 137 18.50 -6.70 5.41
N LEU A 138 17.92 -5.56 5.10
CA LEU A 138 17.19 -5.35 3.86
C LEU A 138 18.12 -5.41 2.63
N SER A 139 19.34 -4.91 2.75
CA SER A 139 20.35 -5.01 1.70
C SER A 139 20.68 -6.46 1.38
N ASN A 140 20.79 -7.31 2.40
CA ASN A 140 21.04 -8.75 2.22
C ASN A 140 19.87 -9.47 1.56
N PHE A 141 18.64 -8.97 1.71
CA PHE A 141 17.48 -9.47 0.95
C PHE A 141 17.49 -9.01 -0.52
N GLY A 142 18.37 -8.11 -0.88
CA GLY A 142 18.46 -7.57 -2.24
C GLY A 142 17.70 -6.26 -2.45
N MET A 143 17.35 -5.55 -1.39
CA MET A 143 16.67 -4.26 -1.51
C MET A 143 17.56 -3.26 -2.26
N PRO A 144 17.08 -2.68 -3.38
CA PRO A 144 17.87 -1.78 -4.20
C PRO A 144 17.91 -0.36 -3.64
N PHE A 145 18.72 -0.14 -2.62
CA PHE A 145 18.88 1.19 -2.04
C PHE A 145 19.59 2.15 -3.01
N ARG A 146 19.18 3.40 -2.95
CA ARG A 146 19.79 4.47 -3.75
C ARG A 146 21.24 4.66 -3.31
N LYS A 147 22.13 4.81 -4.28
CA LYS A 147 23.55 5.07 -4.01
C LYS A 147 23.82 6.46 -3.46
#